data_138559a9ce6fde2d917e01c16b92b1c8
#
_entry.id   138559a9ce6fde2d917e01c16b92b1c8
#
_cell.length_a   1.000
_cell.length_b   1.000
_cell.length_c   1.000
_cell.angle_alpha   90.00
_cell.angle_beta   90.00
_cell.angle_gamma   90.00
#
_symmetry.space_group_name_H-M   'P 1'
#
loop_
_entity.id
_entity.type
_entity.pdbx_description
1 polymer ?
#
loop_
_entity_poly.entity_id
_entity_poly.type
_entity_poly.pdbx_seq_one_letter_code
_entity_poly.pdbx_strand_id
1 'polypeptide(L)'
;DVTNNQGMLQLIDVPQSVGGYMITVTKSGYSTDKTYTPGAGNPNPVKTDSTVDAGSVTQVTFAIDRVSTINLSTRNQVCGAVSGVDFKIDGSKLIGAGTPDILKYSTTSVTDMTGSRIFSNLEWDTYEFSITDSAYDFAGSIPLTPLTISPNTTQNLQLLIEAKNPKSILVTVKDSGTGLPVTGATVTLSKTGFSTNAITGRGSIPQTDWSGGAGQATMTDMTKFWTSDGNIYIGPPAGEIKLVNLGGDYQSSGWLESSAFDLGGASNFHNISWASISQPPETGVNSVKFQVATNVDNATWNFVGPDSTNGTYYTTANTDISNHKGSRYFRYKVFLSTVTATSTPLVSDVSFTFTTSCIPPGQAFFNGLMGGTYTLTVTHPSYQAMSAEIQITADFQKLDVALNP
;
A
#
# COMPACT_ATOMS: atom_id res chain seq x y z
N ASP A 1 40.22 -27.21 4.20
CA ASP A 1 40.00 -27.97 5.44
C ASP A 1 38.52 -28.06 5.74
N VAL A 2 38.10 -29.05 6.53
CA VAL A 2 36.70 -29.30 6.86
C VAL A 2 36.56 -29.41 8.37
N THR A 3 35.49 -28.79 8.91
CA THR A 3 35.16 -28.88 10.33
C THR A 3 34.71 -30.29 10.71
N ASN A 4 34.94 -30.68 11.96
CA ASN A 4 34.42 -31.93 12.53
C ASN A 4 32.89 -31.86 12.76
N ASN A 5 32.31 -32.96 13.31
CA ASN A 5 30.88 -33.04 13.57
C ASN A 5 30.34 -32.01 14.62
N GLN A 6 31.22 -31.35 15.33
CA GLN A 6 30.90 -30.27 16.30
C GLN A 6 31.08 -28.89 15.67
N GLY A 7 31.40 -28.79 14.37
CA GLY A 7 31.65 -27.54 13.67
C GLY A 7 32.99 -26.89 13.99
N MET A 8 33.94 -27.65 14.58
CA MET A 8 35.28 -27.15 14.94
C MET A 8 36.33 -27.57 13.94
N LEU A 9 37.25 -26.68 13.64
CA LEU A 9 38.47 -26.92 12.90
C LEU A 9 39.67 -26.39 13.71
N GLN A 10 40.67 -27.20 13.96
CA GLN A 10 41.92 -26.78 14.58
C GLN A 10 43.02 -26.84 13.54
N LEU A 11 43.69 -25.73 13.32
CA LEU A 11 44.90 -25.64 12.52
C LEU A 11 46.11 -25.56 13.46
N ILE A 12 47.10 -26.39 13.23
CA ILE A 12 48.35 -26.42 14.01
C ILE A 12 49.50 -25.97 13.11
N ASP A 13 50.60 -25.53 13.72
CA ASP A 13 51.81 -25.03 13.04
C ASP A 13 51.51 -23.88 12.07
N VAL A 14 50.53 -23.04 12.40
CA VAL A 14 50.19 -21.87 11.61
C VAL A 14 51.26 -20.79 11.86
N PRO A 15 51.91 -20.24 10.83
CA PRO A 15 52.92 -19.19 11.03
C PRO A 15 52.36 -17.94 11.72
N GLN A 16 53.18 -17.29 12.53
CA GLN A 16 52.81 -16.03 13.16
C GLN A 16 52.52 -14.95 12.13
N SER A 17 51.41 -14.22 12.32
CA SER A 17 51.05 -13.12 11.43
C SER A 17 50.03 -12.19 12.12
N VAL A 18 50.21 -10.88 11.98
CA VAL A 18 49.27 -9.87 12.50
C VAL A 18 48.25 -9.52 11.41
N GLY A 19 46.97 -9.87 11.63
CA GLY A 19 45.89 -9.60 10.67
C GLY A 19 46.12 -10.23 9.27
N GLY A 20 46.92 -11.30 9.18
CA GLY A 20 47.35 -11.86 7.91
C GLY A 20 46.52 -13.03 7.40
N TYR A 21 45.56 -13.52 8.20
CA TYR A 21 44.76 -14.69 7.82
C TYR A 21 43.31 -14.30 7.49
N MET A 22 43.00 -14.31 6.20
CA MET A 22 41.64 -14.28 5.72
C MET A 22 41.00 -15.65 5.87
N ILE A 23 39.89 -15.74 6.57
CA ILE A 23 39.16 -16.98 6.77
C ILE A 23 37.80 -16.86 6.12
N THR A 24 37.44 -17.85 5.30
CA THR A 24 36.12 -17.95 4.70
C THR A 24 35.51 -19.32 5.02
N VAL A 25 34.29 -19.30 5.57
CA VAL A 25 33.56 -20.54 5.89
C VAL A 25 32.37 -20.65 4.94
N THR A 26 32.34 -21.78 4.22
CA THR A 26 31.30 -22.10 3.24
C THR A 26 30.80 -23.52 3.41
N LYS A 27 29.54 -23.75 3.08
CA LYS A 27 28.93 -25.09 2.96
C LYS A 27 27.79 -24.99 1.92
N SER A 28 27.71 -26.03 1.08
CA SER A 28 26.60 -26.07 0.08
C SER A 28 25.24 -25.96 0.72
N GLY A 29 24.41 -25.04 0.22
CA GLY A 29 23.07 -24.73 0.78
C GLY A 29 23.09 -23.88 2.07
N TYR A 30 24.25 -23.31 2.41
CA TYR A 30 24.39 -22.39 3.54
C TYR A 30 24.94 -21.04 3.09
N SER A 31 24.71 -20.02 3.91
CA SER A 31 25.32 -18.69 3.74
C SER A 31 26.85 -18.78 3.92
N THR A 32 27.54 -17.72 3.52
CA THR A 32 28.98 -17.57 3.72
C THR A 32 29.26 -16.61 4.85
N ASP A 33 30.16 -16.96 5.76
CA ASP A 33 30.74 -16.03 6.75
C ASP A 33 32.26 -15.96 6.57
N LYS A 34 32.85 -14.78 6.73
CA LYS A 34 34.28 -14.56 6.52
C LYS A 34 34.81 -13.37 7.30
N THR A 35 36.14 -13.31 7.40
CA THR A 35 36.86 -12.11 7.81
C THR A 35 36.99 -11.12 6.64
N TYR A 36 37.29 -9.88 6.94
CA TYR A 36 37.44 -8.79 5.96
C TYR A 36 38.74 -8.01 6.24
N THR A 37 39.54 -7.86 5.21
CA THR A 37 40.75 -7.02 5.28
C THR A 37 40.34 -5.54 5.34
N PRO A 38 40.87 -4.77 6.31
CA PRO A 38 40.66 -3.31 6.30
C PRO A 38 41.14 -2.68 4.99
N GLY A 39 40.33 -1.84 4.39
CA GLY A 39 40.63 -1.19 3.12
C GLY A 39 39.71 0.00 2.83
N ALA A 40 39.89 0.69 1.70
CA ALA A 40 39.14 1.88 1.36
C ALA A 40 37.62 1.67 1.31
N GLY A 41 37.17 0.47 0.88
CA GLY A 41 35.75 0.13 0.84
C GLY A 41 35.19 -0.40 2.16
N ASN A 42 36.03 -0.80 3.11
CA ASN A 42 35.66 -1.24 4.45
C ASN A 42 36.80 -0.95 5.43
N PRO A 43 36.94 0.30 5.88
CA PRO A 43 38.04 0.70 6.75
C PRO A 43 37.95 0.11 8.16
N ASN A 44 36.75 -0.19 8.64
CA ASN A 44 36.50 -0.69 9.99
C ASN A 44 35.65 -1.98 9.92
N PRO A 45 36.21 -3.13 9.48
CA PRO A 45 35.46 -4.38 9.43
C PRO A 45 34.98 -4.83 10.80
N VAL A 46 33.74 -5.33 10.88
CA VAL A 46 33.19 -5.92 12.12
C VAL A 46 33.86 -7.23 12.49
N LYS A 47 34.49 -7.91 11.52
CA LYS A 47 35.27 -9.13 11.69
C LYS A 47 36.56 -9.00 10.86
N THR A 48 37.64 -8.54 11.49
CA THR A 48 38.94 -8.35 10.84
C THR A 48 39.63 -9.66 10.57
N ASP A 49 40.61 -9.67 9.67
CA ASP A 49 41.50 -10.79 9.45
C ASP A 49 42.18 -11.22 10.73
N SER A 50 42.40 -12.53 10.88
CA SER A 50 42.85 -13.10 12.13
C SER A 50 44.36 -12.91 12.34
N THR A 51 44.71 -12.58 13.57
CA THR A 51 46.10 -12.53 14.07
C THR A 51 46.47 -13.88 14.70
N VAL A 52 47.66 -14.37 14.40
CA VAL A 52 48.23 -15.55 15.05
C VAL A 52 49.52 -15.15 15.74
N ASP A 53 49.54 -15.25 17.08
CA ASP A 53 50.72 -14.97 17.90
C ASP A 53 51.44 -16.26 18.28
N ALA A 54 52.78 -16.19 18.41
CA ALA A 54 53.58 -17.33 18.80
C ALA A 54 53.20 -17.85 20.20
N GLY A 55 52.97 -19.13 20.32
CA GLY A 55 52.69 -19.81 21.60
C GLY A 55 51.28 -19.54 22.13
N SER A 56 50.39 -18.98 21.34
CA SER A 56 48.98 -18.72 21.73
C SER A 56 47.98 -19.44 20.80
N VAL A 57 46.74 -19.56 21.27
CA VAL A 57 45.62 -20.09 20.47
C VAL A 57 44.70 -18.90 20.10
N THR A 58 44.57 -18.64 18.81
CA THR A 58 43.61 -17.70 18.27
C THR A 58 42.28 -18.43 17.99
N GLN A 59 41.20 -18.02 18.64
CA GLN A 59 39.85 -18.57 18.42
C GLN A 59 39.01 -17.58 17.63
N VAL A 60 38.38 -18.06 16.53
CA VAL A 60 37.46 -17.27 15.71
C VAL A 60 36.18 -18.07 15.51
N THR A 61 35.02 -17.38 15.66
CA THR A 61 33.72 -18.00 15.48
C THR A 61 33.05 -17.46 14.21
N PHE A 62 32.51 -18.38 13.42
CA PHE A 62 31.75 -18.08 12.20
C PHE A 62 30.34 -18.66 12.33
N ALA A 63 29.35 -17.92 11.84
CA ALA A 63 27.96 -18.36 11.80
C ALA A 63 27.48 -18.43 10.34
N ILE A 64 27.08 -19.63 9.92
CA ILE A 64 26.48 -19.87 8.61
C ILE A 64 25.11 -20.54 8.79
N ASP A 65 24.10 -20.03 8.10
CA ASP A 65 22.71 -20.51 8.16
C ASP A 65 22.32 -21.15 6.84
N ARG A 66 21.37 -22.07 6.87
CA ARG A 66 20.76 -22.56 5.63
C ARG A 66 20.13 -21.38 4.89
N VAL A 67 20.39 -21.29 3.59
CA VAL A 67 19.86 -20.19 2.78
C VAL A 67 18.37 -20.35 2.52
N SER A 68 17.73 -19.23 2.28
CA SER A 68 16.29 -19.07 2.11
C SER A 68 15.96 -18.35 0.80
N THR A 69 14.68 -18.29 0.46
CA THR A 69 14.17 -17.66 -0.75
C THR A 69 13.07 -16.67 -0.39
N ILE A 70 13.05 -15.51 -1.04
CA ILE A 70 11.92 -14.57 -1.07
C ILE A 70 11.33 -14.56 -2.49
N ASN A 71 10.05 -14.88 -2.61
CA ASN A 71 9.25 -14.65 -3.81
C ASN A 71 8.57 -13.29 -3.66
N LEU A 72 9.11 -12.27 -4.31
CA LEU A 72 8.56 -10.92 -4.30
C LEU A 72 7.58 -10.73 -5.44
N SER A 73 6.49 -10.01 -5.18
CA SER A 73 5.55 -9.56 -6.19
C SER A 73 5.16 -8.09 -5.96
N THR A 74 4.98 -7.34 -7.03
CA THR A 74 4.46 -5.97 -7.02
C THR A 74 3.03 -5.96 -7.57
N ARG A 75 2.10 -5.36 -6.83
CA ARG A 75 0.66 -5.32 -7.12
C ARG A 75 0.11 -3.93 -6.83
N ASN A 76 -0.96 -3.56 -7.52
CA ASN A 76 -1.81 -2.43 -7.14
C ASN A 76 -2.93 -2.89 -6.19
N GLN A 77 -3.75 -1.96 -5.68
CA GLN A 77 -4.82 -2.23 -4.71
C GLN A 77 -5.93 -3.17 -5.22
N VAL A 78 -6.07 -3.35 -6.54
CA VAL A 78 -7.00 -4.29 -7.17
C VAL A 78 -6.31 -5.59 -7.62
N CYS A 79 -5.16 -5.93 -7.04
CA CYS A 79 -4.36 -7.11 -7.33
C CYS A 79 -3.77 -7.19 -8.75
N GLY A 80 -3.88 -6.16 -9.55
CA GLY A 80 -3.21 -6.06 -10.84
C GLY A 80 -1.70 -6.08 -10.68
N ALA A 81 -1.00 -6.85 -11.54
CA ALA A 81 0.45 -6.86 -11.55
C ALA A 81 1.01 -5.50 -11.99
N VAL A 82 2.00 -4.99 -11.25
CA VAL A 82 2.78 -3.80 -11.64
C VAL A 82 4.16 -4.26 -12.06
N SER A 83 4.44 -4.22 -13.36
CA SER A 83 5.70 -4.71 -13.94
C SER A 83 6.78 -3.64 -13.99
N GLY A 84 8.04 -4.07 -14.04
CA GLY A 84 9.17 -3.18 -14.28
C GLY A 84 9.47 -2.22 -13.14
N VAL A 85 9.06 -2.52 -11.91
CA VAL A 85 9.30 -1.67 -10.74
C VAL A 85 10.73 -1.84 -10.25
N ASP A 86 11.50 -0.77 -10.22
CA ASP A 86 12.84 -0.74 -9.66
C ASP A 86 12.79 -0.59 -8.13
N PHE A 87 13.55 -1.42 -7.45
CA PHE A 87 13.62 -1.39 -5.99
C PHE A 87 14.98 -1.83 -5.46
N LYS A 88 15.24 -1.49 -4.21
CA LYS A 88 16.41 -1.87 -3.45
C LYS A 88 16.02 -2.78 -2.30
N ILE A 89 16.88 -3.78 -2.03
CA ILE A 89 16.78 -4.67 -0.86
C ILE A 89 18.08 -4.58 -0.07
N ASP A 90 17.97 -4.27 1.21
CA ASP A 90 19.07 -4.14 2.15
C ASP A 90 18.86 -5.11 3.33
N GLY A 91 19.89 -5.94 3.63
CA GLY A 91 19.92 -6.74 4.85
C GLY A 91 20.42 -5.92 6.05
N SER A 92 20.07 -6.31 7.26
CA SER A 92 20.47 -5.60 8.48
C SER A 92 21.88 -5.95 8.97
N LYS A 93 22.46 -7.07 8.51
CA LYS A 93 23.80 -7.50 8.92
C LYS A 93 24.88 -6.61 8.33
N LEU A 94 25.87 -6.26 9.16
CA LEU A 94 26.98 -5.40 8.79
C LEU A 94 28.27 -6.21 8.56
N ILE A 95 29.08 -5.75 7.61
CA ILE A 95 30.46 -6.21 7.41
C ILE A 95 31.46 -5.14 7.81
N GLY A 96 31.04 -3.90 8.00
CA GLY A 96 31.89 -2.80 8.44
C GLY A 96 31.07 -1.68 9.06
N ALA A 97 31.68 -0.98 10.02
CA ALA A 97 31.12 0.24 10.62
C ALA A 97 31.64 1.48 9.88
N GLY A 98 30.75 2.42 9.62
CA GLY A 98 31.08 3.65 8.90
C GLY A 98 29.90 4.63 8.83
N THR A 99 30.01 5.62 7.95
CA THR A 99 28.92 6.55 7.65
C THR A 99 28.83 6.69 6.13
N PRO A 100 27.91 5.97 5.48
CA PRO A 100 26.98 4.96 6.05
C PRO A 100 27.68 3.65 6.45
N ASP A 101 27.00 2.85 7.29
CA ASP A 101 27.42 1.48 7.60
C ASP A 101 27.47 0.60 6.33
N ILE A 102 28.37 -0.40 6.34
CA ILE A 102 28.55 -1.30 5.21
C ILE A 102 27.75 -2.58 5.44
N LEU A 103 26.69 -2.72 4.67
CA LEU A 103 25.78 -3.86 4.74
C LEU A 103 26.42 -5.11 4.14
N LYS A 104 26.17 -6.28 4.75
CA LYS A 104 26.58 -7.56 4.19
C LYS A 104 25.81 -7.89 2.90
N TYR A 105 24.56 -7.50 2.84
CA TYR A 105 23.70 -7.67 1.66
C TYR A 105 23.02 -6.33 1.30
N SER A 106 23.27 -5.88 0.10
CA SER A 106 22.58 -4.72 -0.50
C SER A 106 22.56 -4.91 -2.01
N THR A 107 21.38 -4.84 -2.62
CA THR A 107 21.26 -4.97 -4.08
C THR A 107 20.05 -4.19 -4.59
N THR A 108 20.16 -3.71 -5.82
CA THR A 108 19.03 -3.20 -6.60
C THR A 108 18.50 -4.28 -7.54
N SER A 109 17.23 -4.26 -7.83
CA SER A 109 16.59 -5.21 -8.73
C SER A 109 15.34 -4.59 -9.35
N VAL A 110 14.80 -5.27 -10.35
CA VAL A 110 13.58 -4.87 -11.06
C VAL A 110 12.64 -6.07 -11.15
N THR A 111 11.34 -5.83 -11.05
CA THR A 111 10.33 -6.87 -11.27
C THR A 111 10.13 -7.16 -12.76
N ASP A 112 9.83 -8.40 -13.10
CA ASP A 112 9.56 -8.83 -14.46
C ASP A 112 8.19 -8.33 -14.99
N MET A 113 7.82 -8.77 -16.20
CA MET A 113 6.54 -8.40 -16.84
C MET A 113 5.29 -8.88 -16.08
N THR A 114 5.45 -9.83 -15.16
CA THR A 114 4.38 -10.31 -14.27
C THR A 114 4.36 -9.62 -12.92
N GLY A 115 5.23 -8.62 -12.72
CA GLY A 115 5.44 -7.95 -11.45
C GLY A 115 6.07 -8.89 -10.41
N SER A 116 6.98 -9.77 -10.80
CA SER A 116 7.57 -10.79 -9.91
C SER A 116 9.10 -10.71 -9.90
N ARG A 117 9.69 -11.09 -8.77
CA ARG A 117 11.14 -11.26 -8.60
C ARG A 117 11.44 -12.32 -7.55
N ILE A 118 12.37 -13.22 -7.82
CA ILE A 118 12.81 -14.25 -6.87
C ILE A 118 14.22 -13.91 -6.39
N PHE A 119 14.40 -13.91 -5.07
CA PHE A 119 15.70 -13.82 -4.41
C PHE A 119 16.00 -15.14 -3.73
N SER A 120 16.97 -15.86 -4.24
CA SER A 120 17.45 -17.12 -3.67
C SER A 120 18.80 -16.92 -2.96
N ASN A 121 19.19 -17.92 -2.17
CA ASN A 121 20.44 -17.90 -1.42
C ASN A 121 20.58 -16.75 -0.42
N LEU A 122 19.46 -16.27 0.11
CA LEU A 122 19.44 -15.27 1.18
C LEU A 122 19.77 -15.95 2.51
N GLU A 123 20.62 -15.33 3.31
CA GLU A 123 20.89 -15.79 4.68
C GLU A 123 19.78 -15.35 5.66
N TRP A 124 19.73 -15.93 6.83
CA TRP A 124 18.90 -15.42 7.93
C TRP A 124 19.29 -13.98 8.26
N ASP A 125 18.37 -13.07 8.01
CA ASP A 125 18.56 -11.63 8.23
C ASP A 125 17.19 -10.95 8.24
N THR A 126 17.19 -9.65 8.55
CA THR A 126 16.03 -8.77 8.38
C THR A 126 16.26 -7.88 7.17
N TYR A 127 15.36 -7.96 6.20
CA TYR A 127 15.47 -7.26 4.92
C TYR A 127 14.50 -6.10 4.83
N GLU A 128 15.03 -4.91 4.53
CA GLU A 128 14.26 -3.72 4.20
C GLU A 128 14.12 -3.60 2.68
N PHE A 129 12.94 -3.12 2.25
CA PHE A 129 12.61 -2.90 0.84
C PHE A 129 12.27 -1.43 0.62
N SER A 130 12.85 -0.83 -0.40
CA SER A 130 12.58 0.54 -0.81
C SER A 130 12.40 0.62 -2.33
N ILE A 131 11.38 1.33 -2.79
CA ILE A 131 11.17 1.59 -4.21
C ILE A 131 12.14 2.67 -4.64
N THR A 132 12.90 2.40 -5.70
CA THR A 132 13.85 3.33 -6.32
C THR A 132 13.33 3.86 -7.65
N ASP A 133 12.22 3.32 -8.12
CA ASP A 133 11.53 3.76 -9.33
C ASP A 133 11.02 5.20 -9.19
N SER A 134 11.19 5.99 -10.24
CA SER A 134 10.73 7.39 -10.27
C SER A 134 9.24 7.55 -10.56
N ALA A 135 8.58 6.50 -11.07
CA ALA A 135 7.17 6.51 -11.46
C ALA A 135 6.25 5.98 -10.34
N TYR A 136 6.82 5.36 -9.30
CA TYR A 136 6.04 4.64 -8.29
C TYR A 136 6.44 4.98 -6.87
N ASP A 137 5.47 4.84 -5.95
CA ASP A 137 5.65 4.88 -4.50
C ASP A 137 5.33 3.53 -3.87
N PHE A 138 5.94 3.27 -2.71
CA PHE A 138 5.67 2.12 -1.87
C PHE A 138 4.44 2.38 -1.00
N ALA A 139 3.31 1.78 -1.34
CA ALA A 139 2.03 1.99 -0.66
C ALA A 139 1.74 0.95 0.44
N GLY A 140 2.62 -0.06 0.60
CA GLY A 140 2.53 -1.04 1.68
C GLY A 140 3.07 -2.41 1.32
N SER A 141 3.01 -3.38 2.26
CA SER A 141 3.52 -4.75 2.06
C SER A 141 2.76 -5.80 2.85
N ILE A 142 2.74 -7.02 2.29
CA ILE A 142 2.21 -8.23 2.94
C ILE A 142 3.27 -9.35 2.81
N PRO A 143 3.83 -9.82 3.93
CA PRO A 143 3.78 -9.28 5.29
C PRO A 143 4.42 -7.89 5.41
N LEU A 144 4.32 -7.27 6.60
CA LEU A 144 4.96 -5.99 6.88
C LEU A 144 6.47 -6.07 6.69
N THR A 145 7.06 -5.01 6.13
CA THR A 145 8.51 -4.81 6.11
C THR A 145 8.95 -3.89 7.26
N PRO A 146 10.19 -4.01 7.77
CA PRO A 146 11.24 -4.96 7.35
C PRO A 146 10.86 -6.42 7.60
N LEU A 147 11.27 -7.32 6.67
CA LEU A 147 10.93 -8.73 6.69
C LEU A 147 12.08 -9.57 7.26
N THR A 148 11.86 -10.22 8.41
CA THR A 148 12.81 -11.18 8.95
C THR A 148 12.54 -12.56 8.35
N ILE A 149 13.55 -13.18 7.75
CA ILE A 149 13.48 -14.53 7.20
C ILE A 149 14.20 -15.53 8.08
N SER A 150 13.57 -16.68 8.34
CA SER A 150 14.20 -17.79 9.06
C SER A 150 15.01 -18.67 8.10
N PRO A 151 16.02 -19.40 8.59
CA PRO A 151 16.80 -20.31 7.77
C PRO A 151 15.95 -21.40 7.09
N ASN A 152 16.33 -21.76 5.86
CA ASN A 152 15.68 -22.84 5.09
C ASN A 152 14.19 -22.63 4.84
N THR A 153 13.77 -21.38 4.62
CA THR A 153 12.36 -21.04 4.34
C THR A 153 12.21 -20.41 2.95
N THR A 154 11.00 -20.55 2.41
CA THR A 154 10.55 -19.75 1.28
C THR A 154 9.42 -18.85 1.77
N GLN A 155 9.56 -17.54 1.60
CA GLN A 155 8.58 -16.56 2.00
C GLN A 155 8.07 -15.78 0.78
N ASN A 156 6.77 -15.53 0.75
CA ASN A 156 6.16 -14.65 -0.24
C ASN A 156 6.06 -13.24 0.34
N LEU A 157 6.51 -12.26 -0.42
CA LEU A 157 6.38 -10.85 -0.10
C LEU A 157 5.65 -10.15 -1.23
N GLN A 158 4.54 -9.51 -0.92
CA GLN A 158 3.86 -8.63 -1.84
C GLN A 158 4.12 -7.18 -1.46
N LEU A 159 4.54 -6.36 -2.41
CA LEU A 159 4.62 -4.92 -2.29
C LEU A 159 3.41 -4.31 -2.99
N LEU A 160 2.67 -3.48 -2.28
CA LEU A 160 1.63 -2.63 -2.86
C LEU A 160 2.29 -1.39 -3.44
N ILE A 161 2.03 -1.15 -4.72
CA ILE A 161 2.67 -0.10 -5.52
C ILE A 161 1.57 0.83 -6.05
N GLU A 162 1.76 2.12 -5.86
CA GLU A 162 0.91 3.18 -6.41
C GLU A 162 1.71 4.12 -7.30
N ALA A 163 1.04 4.75 -8.26
CA ALA A 163 1.67 5.74 -9.11
C ALA A 163 2.17 6.92 -8.25
N LYS A 164 3.39 7.36 -8.54
CA LYS A 164 4.02 8.46 -7.79
C LYS A 164 3.24 9.75 -7.96
N ASN A 165 2.83 10.29 -6.83
CA ASN A 165 2.25 11.62 -6.73
C ASN A 165 2.93 12.30 -5.54
N PRO A 166 3.88 13.26 -5.79
CA PRO A 166 4.69 13.86 -4.75
C PRO A 166 3.79 14.64 -3.79
N LYS A 167 4.14 14.57 -2.66
CA LYS A 167 4.69 13.99 -1.51
C LYS A 167 3.76 12.91 -0.98
N SER A 168 4.30 11.80 -0.56
CA SER A 168 3.51 10.68 -0.07
C SER A 168 3.99 10.19 1.31
N ILE A 169 3.09 9.58 2.07
CA ILE A 169 3.40 8.96 3.36
C ILE A 169 2.65 7.63 3.49
N LEU A 170 3.39 6.62 3.92
CA LEU A 170 2.85 5.33 4.36
C LEU A 170 2.81 5.30 5.89
N VAL A 171 1.61 5.23 6.46
CA VAL A 171 1.40 5.09 7.90
C VAL A 171 1.09 3.63 8.22
N THR A 172 1.92 3.01 9.06
CA THR A 172 1.70 1.65 9.58
C THR A 172 1.23 1.73 11.01
N VAL A 173 0.05 1.21 11.30
CA VAL A 173 -0.56 1.20 12.63
C VAL A 173 -0.47 -0.19 13.22
N LYS A 174 0.14 -0.31 14.39
CA LYS A 174 0.37 -1.56 15.12
C LYS A 174 -0.21 -1.48 16.54
N ASP A 175 -0.62 -2.61 17.05
CA ASP A 175 -0.91 -2.78 18.48
C ASP A 175 0.41 -2.71 19.28
N SER A 176 0.46 -1.87 20.29
CA SER A 176 1.69 -1.61 21.05
C SER A 176 2.18 -2.81 21.88
N GLY A 177 1.27 -3.70 22.28
CA GLY A 177 1.60 -4.88 23.08
C GLY A 177 2.04 -6.08 22.26
N THR A 178 1.41 -6.28 21.08
CA THR A 178 1.64 -7.45 20.23
C THR A 178 2.50 -7.17 19.00
N GLY A 179 2.61 -5.91 18.58
CA GLY A 179 3.27 -5.51 17.34
C GLY A 179 2.49 -5.89 16.07
N LEU A 180 1.29 -6.46 16.22
CA LEU A 180 0.46 -6.85 15.07
C LEU A 180 -0.21 -5.64 14.41
N PRO A 181 -0.43 -5.68 13.09
CA PRO A 181 -1.09 -4.59 12.37
C PRO A 181 -2.55 -4.41 12.82
N VAL A 182 -2.96 -3.16 13.06
CA VAL A 182 -4.33 -2.78 13.42
C VAL A 182 -5.08 -2.37 12.17
N THR A 183 -6.03 -3.21 11.73
CA THR A 183 -6.89 -2.95 10.58
C THR A 183 -8.16 -2.21 11.01
N GLY A 184 -8.65 -1.28 10.20
CA GLY A 184 -9.87 -0.51 10.49
C GLY A 184 -9.61 0.77 11.31
N ALA A 185 -8.36 1.09 11.62
CA ALA A 185 -8.02 2.38 12.24
C ALA A 185 -8.17 3.51 11.21
N THR A 186 -8.85 4.58 11.61
CA THR A 186 -8.94 5.82 10.82
C THR A 186 -7.69 6.65 11.06
N VAL A 187 -6.93 6.89 10.00
CA VAL A 187 -5.76 7.76 9.98
C VAL A 187 -6.18 9.07 9.31
N THR A 188 -6.04 10.18 10.00
CA THR A 188 -6.38 11.52 9.48
C THR A 188 -5.14 12.39 9.44
N LEU A 189 -4.90 13.04 8.32
CA LEU A 189 -3.90 14.09 8.13
C LEU A 189 -4.60 15.43 7.94
N SER A 190 -4.36 16.38 8.83
CA SER A 190 -5.00 17.70 8.76
C SER A 190 -4.01 18.84 8.95
N LYS A 191 -4.27 19.95 8.29
CA LYS A 191 -3.64 21.27 8.51
C LYS A 191 -4.65 22.35 8.14
N THR A 192 -4.37 23.62 8.42
CA THR A 192 -5.27 24.74 8.09
C THR A 192 -5.72 24.68 6.63
N GLY A 193 -7.03 24.56 6.42
CA GLY A 193 -7.67 24.50 5.10
C GLY A 193 -7.55 23.16 4.37
N PHE A 194 -7.02 22.11 5.02
CA PHE A 194 -6.89 20.79 4.42
C PHE A 194 -7.10 19.67 5.44
N SER A 195 -7.86 18.66 5.06
CA SER A 195 -8.00 17.42 5.82
C SER A 195 -8.26 16.25 4.86
N THR A 196 -7.58 15.14 5.09
CA THR A 196 -7.80 13.87 4.38
C THR A 196 -7.70 12.71 5.36
N ASN A 197 -8.37 11.61 5.07
CA ASN A 197 -8.29 10.41 5.90
C ASN A 197 -8.23 9.14 5.05
N ALA A 198 -7.68 8.10 5.63
CA ALA A 198 -7.69 6.74 5.09
C ALA A 198 -7.92 5.75 6.24
N ILE A 199 -8.44 4.57 5.93
CA ILE A 199 -8.67 3.52 6.92
C ILE A 199 -7.66 2.41 6.67
N THR A 200 -6.91 2.01 7.70
CA THR A 200 -5.89 0.96 7.58
C THR A 200 -6.48 -0.35 7.08
N GLY A 201 -5.82 -0.97 6.11
CA GLY A 201 -6.28 -2.22 5.48
C GLY A 201 -7.46 -2.06 4.53
N ARG A 202 -7.78 -0.83 4.08
CA ARG A 202 -8.79 -0.56 3.06
C ARG A 202 -8.20 0.19 1.88
N GLY A 203 -8.60 -0.20 0.68
CA GLY A 203 -8.41 0.57 -0.54
C GLY A 203 -9.56 1.54 -0.76
N SER A 204 -9.33 2.54 -1.61
CA SER A 204 -10.35 3.52 -2.02
C SER A 204 -10.19 3.82 -3.51
N ILE A 205 -11.32 3.86 -4.23
CA ILE A 205 -11.35 4.30 -5.62
C ILE A 205 -12.26 5.52 -5.69
N PRO A 206 -11.71 6.71 -6.00
CA PRO A 206 -12.50 7.90 -6.32
C PRO A 206 -12.78 7.98 -7.83
N GLN A 207 -13.94 8.47 -8.20
CA GLN A 207 -14.23 8.98 -9.55
C GLN A 207 -14.64 10.45 -9.42
N THR A 208 -13.89 11.33 -10.07
CA THR A 208 -14.03 12.80 -9.95
C THR A 208 -14.37 13.47 -11.27
N ASP A 209 -14.53 12.67 -12.34
CA ASP A 209 -14.80 13.16 -13.68
C ASP A 209 -15.67 12.15 -14.45
N TRP A 210 -16.60 12.64 -15.26
CA TRP A 210 -17.46 11.86 -16.15
C TRP A 210 -17.50 12.47 -17.56
N SER A 211 -16.63 13.46 -17.85
CA SER A 211 -16.60 14.23 -19.10
C SER A 211 -16.24 13.41 -20.34
N GLY A 212 -15.61 12.23 -20.14
CA GLY A 212 -15.31 11.28 -21.22
C GLY A 212 -16.53 10.59 -21.81
N GLY A 213 -17.73 10.79 -21.23
CA GLY A 213 -19.01 10.34 -21.78
C GLY A 213 -19.41 8.91 -21.47
N ALA A 214 -20.58 8.53 -22.00
CA ALA A 214 -21.18 7.21 -21.81
C ALA A 214 -20.56 6.13 -22.71
N GLY A 215 -20.91 4.86 -22.43
CA GLY A 215 -20.62 3.71 -23.31
C GLY A 215 -19.50 2.81 -22.81
N GLN A 216 -18.98 3.02 -21.60
CA GLN A 216 -17.96 2.18 -21.02
C GLN A 216 -18.56 1.16 -20.05
N ALA A 217 -18.66 -0.10 -20.47
CA ALA A 217 -19.24 -1.17 -19.66
C ALA A 217 -18.34 -1.55 -18.48
N THR A 218 -17.03 -1.69 -18.70
CA THR A 218 -16.01 -1.98 -17.67
C THR A 218 -15.03 -0.81 -17.57
N MET A 219 -14.71 -0.39 -16.36
CA MET A 219 -13.88 0.78 -16.10
C MET A 219 -12.44 0.58 -16.61
N THR A 220 -12.06 1.38 -17.58
CA THR A 220 -10.70 1.50 -18.14
C THR A 220 -10.27 2.96 -18.22
N ASP A 221 -11.22 3.88 -18.22
CA ASP A 221 -11.03 5.32 -18.23
C ASP A 221 -11.91 5.93 -17.14
N MET A 222 -11.29 6.54 -16.14
CA MET A 222 -11.95 7.11 -14.96
C MET A 222 -12.85 8.31 -15.29
N THR A 223 -12.75 8.87 -16.50
CA THR A 223 -13.60 9.98 -16.96
C THR A 223 -14.90 9.50 -17.61
N LYS A 224 -15.10 8.19 -17.74
CA LYS A 224 -16.26 7.60 -18.43
C LYS A 224 -17.23 6.92 -17.49
N PHE A 225 -18.45 6.72 -17.99
CA PHE A 225 -19.52 5.99 -17.32
C PHE A 225 -20.22 5.03 -18.27
N TRP A 226 -21.14 4.18 -17.77
CA TRP A 226 -21.84 3.24 -18.61
C TRP A 226 -22.98 3.90 -19.36
N THR A 227 -23.99 4.42 -18.67
CA THR A 227 -25.20 4.97 -19.29
C THR A 227 -25.91 5.96 -18.37
N SER A 228 -26.85 6.73 -18.92
CA SER A 228 -27.77 7.60 -18.20
C SER A 228 -29.13 7.63 -18.90
N ASP A 229 -30.14 8.25 -18.26
CA ASP A 229 -31.46 8.46 -18.86
C ASP A 229 -31.52 9.65 -19.83
N GLY A 230 -30.41 10.35 -20.06
CA GLY A 230 -30.33 11.55 -20.88
C GLY A 230 -30.67 12.86 -20.15
N ASN A 231 -31.13 12.81 -18.90
CA ASN A 231 -31.42 13.97 -18.09
C ASN A 231 -30.24 14.43 -17.21
N ILE A 232 -29.10 13.79 -17.36
CA ILE A 232 -27.86 14.15 -16.66
C ILE A 232 -26.97 14.97 -17.57
N TYR A 233 -26.54 16.12 -17.09
CA TYR A 233 -25.57 17.00 -17.70
C TYR A 233 -24.22 16.85 -17.00
N ILE A 234 -23.19 16.69 -17.80
CA ILE A 234 -21.81 16.64 -17.36
C ILE A 234 -21.09 17.79 -18.07
N GLY A 235 -20.87 18.86 -17.36
CA GLY A 235 -20.34 20.04 -18.01
C GLY A 235 -19.71 21.03 -17.05
N PRO A 236 -19.35 22.24 -17.51
CA PRO A 236 -18.49 23.13 -16.73
C PRO A 236 -18.99 23.39 -15.30
N PRO A 237 -18.07 23.27 -14.29
CA PRO A 237 -16.73 22.73 -14.39
C PRO A 237 -16.75 21.29 -14.89
N ALA A 238 -15.68 20.90 -15.63
CA ALA A 238 -15.60 19.58 -16.25
C ALA A 238 -15.79 18.46 -15.21
N GLY A 239 -16.57 17.44 -15.59
CA GLY A 239 -16.76 16.24 -14.81
C GLY A 239 -17.86 16.26 -13.74
N GLU A 240 -18.43 17.38 -13.38
CA GLU A 240 -19.54 17.43 -12.41
C GLU A 240 -20.85 16.90 -12.98
N ILE A 241 -21.59 16.13 -12.17
CA ILE A 241 -22.91 15.59 -12.53
C ILE A 241 -24.00 16.55 -12.04
N LYS A 242 -24.86 17.00 -12.95
CA LYS A 242 -26.01 17.89 -12.71
C LYS A 242 -27.22 17.41 -13.52
N LEU A 243 -28.38 17.96 -13.25
CA LEU A 243 -29.53 17.79 -14.14
C LEU A 243 -29.36 18.64 -15.42
N VAL A 244 -29.86 18.13 -16.54
CA VAL A 244 -29.90 18.89 -17.81
C VAL A 244 -30.79 20.12 -17.65
N ASN A 245 -30.33 21.27 -18.16
CA ASN A 245 -31.09 22.50 -18.26
C ASN A 245 -31.59 22.71 -19.70
N LEU A 246 -32.86 22.86 -19.87
CA LEU A 246 -33.52 23.14 -21.16
C LEU A 246 -34.27 24.46 -21.09
N GLY A 247 -33.75 25.47 -21.80
CA GLY A 247 -34.40 26.76 -21.90
C GLY A 247 -34.45 27.59 -20.61
N GLY A 248 -33.60 27.30 -19.62
CA GLY A 248 -33.56 27.94 -18.31
C GLY A 248 -34.08 27.05 -17.17
N ASP A 249 -34.77 25.96 -17.48
CA ASP A 249 -35.35 25.05 -16.50
C ASP A 249 -34.57 23.73 -16.47
N TYR A 250 -34.28 23.28 -15.22
CA TYR A 250 -33.66 21.96 -15.00
C TYR A 250 -34.70 20.85 -15.07
N GLN A 251 -34.31 19.69 -15.60
CA GLN A 251 -35.12 18.47 -15.52
C GLN A 251 -35.46 18.17 -14.06
N SER A 252 -36.64 17.63 -13.78
CA SER A 252 -37.10 17.34 -12.43
C SER A 252 -36.33 16.16 -11.79
N SER A 253 -35.82 15.27 -12.62
CA SER A 253 -34.98 14.11 -12.16
C SER A 253 -34.12 13.56 -13.30
N GLY A 254 -33.06 12.83 -12.91
CA GLY A 254 -32.21 12.10 -13.82
C GLY A 254 -31.36 11.06 -13.06
N TRP A 255 -30.79 10.13 -13.79
CA TRP A 255 -29.86 9.16 -13.22
C TRP A 255 -28.69 8.86 -14.15
N LEU A 256 -27.57 8.43 -13.53
CA LEU A 256 -26.38 7.95 -14.20
C LEU A 256 -25.89 6.66 -13.54
N GLU A 257 -25.49 5.68 -14.35
CA GLU A 257 -24.91 4.41 -13.95
C GLU A 257 -23.43 4.39 -14.31
N SER A 258 -22.56 4.09 -13.32
CA SER A 258 -21.12 4.00 -13.50
C SER A 258 -20.73 2.82 -14.40
N SER A 259 -19.52 2.86 -14.98
CA SER A 259 -18.86 1.65 -15.47
C SER A 259 -18.65 0.65 -14.34
N ALA A 260 -18.43 -0.64 -14.70
CA ALA A 260 -18.10 -1.67 -13.71
C ALA A 260 -16.63 -1.53 -13.29
N PHE A 261 -16.39 -1.28 -12.00
CA PHE A 261 -15.07 -1.35 -11.39
C PHE A 261 -14.71 -2.81 -11.14
N ASP A 262 -13.59 -3.25 -11.72
CA ASP A 262 -13.04 -4.61 -11.53
C ASP A 262 -11.98 -4.58 -10.43
N LEU A 263 -12.22 -5.26 -9.30
CA LEU A 263 -11.29 -5.32 -8.18
C LEU A 263 -10.33 -6.53 -8.26
N GLY A 264 -10.27 -7.18 -9.41
CA GLY A 264 -9.34 -8.29 -9.66
C GLY A 264 -9.71 -9.61 -8.98
N GLY A 265 -10.54 -9.60 -7.96
CA GLY A 265 -10.94 -10.80 -7.20
C GLY A 265 -12.05 -10.52 -6.21
N ALA A 266 -12.41 -11.54 -5.44
CA ALA A 266 -13.41 -11.42 -4.39
C ALA A 266 -13.01 -10.34 -3.37
N SER A 267 -13.88 -9.38 -3.16
CA SER A 267 -13.65 -8.17 -2.37
C SER A 267 -14.81 -7.95 -1.40
N ASN A 268 -14.54 -7.26 -0.31
CA ASN A 268 -15.58 -6.78 0.60
C ASN A 268 -15.63 -5.26 0.50
N PHE A 269 -16.83 -4.71 0.33
CA PHE A 269 -17.06 -3.27 0.25
C PHE A 269 -17.42 -2.73 1.63
N HIS A 270 -17.10 -1.47 1.90
CA HIS A 270 -17.29 -0.89 3.23
C HIS A 270 -18.13 0.36 3.21
N ASN A 271 -17.71 1.41 2.52
CA ASN A 271 -18.44 2.67 2.49
C ASN A 271 -18.55 3.21 1.06
N ILE A 272 -19.65 3.89 0.76
CA ILE A 272 -19.78 4.77 -0.39
C ILE A 272 -19.88 6.21 0.09
N SER A 273 -19.19 7.13 -0.55
CA SER A 273 -19.20 8.56 -0.25
C SER A 273 -19.27 9.37 -1.53
N TRP A 274 -19.73 10.60 -1.42
CA TRP A 274 -19.77 11.56 -2.53
C TRP A 274 -19.62 12.99 -2.03
N ALA A 275 -19.19 13.91 -2.89
CA ALA A 275 -19.27 15.35 -2.78
C ALA A 275 -20.15 15.90 -3.94
N SER A 276 -20.82 17.00 -3.86
CA SER A 276 -20.94 17.91 -2.73
C SER A 276 -21.96 17.37 -1.72
N ILE A 277 -21.62 17.41 -0.42
CA ILE A 277 -22.52 16.91 0.63
C ILE A 277 -23.70 17.89 0.82
N SER A 278 -23.40 19.18 0.83
CA SER A 278 -24.43 20.23 0.93
C SER A 278 -25.02 20.58 -0.45
N GLN A 279 -26.30 20.34 -0.63
CA GLN A 279 -27.01 20.63 -1.85
C GLN A 279 -27.79 21.95 -1.70
N PRO A 280 -28.12 22.66 -2.80
CA PRO A 280 -28.97 23.84 -2.74
C PRO A 280 -30.31 23.49 -2.07
N PRO A 281 -30.79 24.28 -1.08
CA PRO A 281 -32.05 23.98 -0.39
C PRO A 281 -33.26 23.84 -1.31
N GLU A 282 -33.26 24.58 -2.42
CA GLU A 282 -34.29 24.59 -3.45
C GLU A 282 -34.41 23.28 -4.22
N THR A 283 -33.45 22.39 -4.14
CA THR A 283 -33.51 21.06 -4.76
C THR A 283 -34.35 20.07 -3.95
N GLY A 284 -34.63 20.39 -2.69
CA GLY A 284 -35.39 19.55 -1.79
C GLY A 284 -34.57 18.52 -1.04
N VAL A 285 -35.24 17.77 -0.18
CA VAL A 285 -34.60 16.74 0.67
C VAL A 285 -34.18 15.54 -0.18
N ASN A 286 -32.98 14.99 0.11
CA ASN A 286 -32.47 13.81 -0.58
C ASN A 286 -32.42 13.99 -2.12
N SER A 287 -32.04 15.17 -2.57
CA SER A 287 -31.92 15.49 -4.00
C SER A 287 -30.79 14.69 -4.70
N VAL A 288 -29.87 14.13 -3.93
CA VAL A 288 -28.85 13.17 -4.36
C VAL A 288 -29.05 11.85 -3.64
N LYS A 289 -29.18 10.76 -4.38
CA LYS A 289 -29.35 9.40 -3.84
C LYS A 289 -28.52 8.40 -4.65
N PHE A 290 -28.12 7.33 -3.99
CA PHE A 290 -27.36 6.25 -4.62
C PHE A 290 -27.99 4.89 -4.41
N GLN A 291 -27.74 3.99 -5.35
CA GLN A 291 -27.83 2.55 -5.20
C GLN A 291 -26.53 1.91 -5.64
N VAL A 292 -26.25 0.74 -5.11
CA VAL A 292 -25.03 -0.03 -5.39
C VAL A 292 -25.42 -1.41 -5.93
N ALA A 293 -24.64 -1.89 -6.88
CA ALA A 293 -24.72 -3.26 -7.37
C ALA A 293 -23.33 -3.89 -7.37
N THR A 294 -23.24 -5.15 -6.91
CA THR A 294 -22.01 -5.94 -6.91
C THR A 294 -22.28 -7.35 -7.43
N ASN A 295 -21.32 -7.94 -8.15
CA ASN A 295 -21.42 -9.31 -8.65
C ASN A 295 -20.04 -9.94 -8.88
N VAL A 296 -20.04 -11.20 -9.34
CA VAL A 296 -18.83 -11.96 -9.69
C VAL A 296 -18.67 -12.20 -11.19
N ASP A 297 -19.70 -11.90 -11.99
CA ASP A 297 -19.80 -12.26 -13.40
C ASP A 297 -19.70 -11.07 -14.37
N ASN A 298 -19.69 -9.82 -13.86
CA ASN A 298 -19.73 -8.57 -14.64
C ASN A 298 -20.94 -8.47 -15.61
N ALA A 299 -21.99 -9.20 -15.36
CA ALA A 299 -23.16 -9.30 -16.26
C ALA A 299 -24.48 -8.98 -15.56
N THR A 300 -24.71 -9.54 -14.38
CA THR A 300 -25.97 -9.40 -13.66
C THR A 300 -25.90 -8.27 -12.64
N TRP A 301 -26.55 -7.14 -12.91
CA TRP A 301 -26.53 -5.95 -12.08
C TRP A 301 -27.88 -5.73 -11.36
N ASN A 302 -27.89 -5.92 -10.06
CA ASN A 302 -29.05 -5.69 -9.20
C ASN A 302 -28.74 -4.52 -8.27
N PHE A 303 -29.25 -3.33 -8.62
CA PHE A 303 -29.06 -2.10 -7.84
C PHE A 303 -29.97 -2.07 -6.64
N VAL A 304 -29.39 -1.93 -5.46
CA VAL A 304 -30.11 -1.94 -4.18
C VAL A 304 -29.65 -0.81 -3.26
N GLY A 305 -30.52 -0.44 -2.34
CA GLY A 305 -30.23 0.47 -1.24
C GLY A 305 -29.78 -0.26 0.04
N PRO A 306 -29.78 0.43 1.20
CA PRO A 306 -29.23 -0.11 2.46
C PRO A 306 -29.96 -1.32 3.01
N ASP A 307 -31.23 -1.54 2.67
CA ASP A 307 -32.00 -2.71 3.07
C ASP A 307 -31.90 -3.89 2.06
N SER A 308 -31.00 -3.77 1.09
CA SER A 308 -30.80 -4.75 0.01
C SER A 308 -32.00 -4.88 -0.95
N THR A 309 -32.88 -3.88 -1.00
CA THR A 309 -33.98 -3.82 -1.98
C THR A 309 -33.78 -2.68 -2.98
N ASN A 310 -34.44 -2.78 -4.14
CA ASN A 310 -34.42 -1.74 -5.18
C ASN A 310 -35.35 -0.55 -4.87
N GLY A 311 -36.11 -0.61 -3.79
CA GLY A 311 -37.02 0.46 -3.35
C GLY A 311 -36.36 1.50 -2.44
N THR A 312 -35.15 1.24 -1.96
CA THR A 312 -34.45 2.14 -1.03
C THR A 312 -33.15 2.69 -1.63
N TYR A 313 -32.61 3.73 -0.99
CA TYR A 313 -31.48 4.49 -1.49
C TYR A 313 -30.54 4.92 -0.36
N TYR A 314 -29.27 4.95 -0.63
CA TYR A 314 -28.28 5.64 0.20
C TYR A 314 -28.46 7.16 0.00
N THR A 315 -28.73 7.88 1.06
CA THR A 315 -29.04 9.34 1.03
C THR A 315 -28.04 10.18 1.81
N THR A 316 -27.11 9.55 2.49
CA THR A 316 -26.06 10.20 3.28
C THR A 316 -24.68 9.74 2.78
N ALA A 317 -23.79 10.68 2.53
CA ALA A 317 -22.41 10.38 2.16
C ALA A 317 -21.67 9.62 3.28
N ASN A 318 -20.67 8.82 2.91
CA ASN A 318 -19.94 7.94 3.81
C ASN A 318 -20.81 6.88 4.51
N THR A 319 -21.82 6.38 3.80
CA THR A 319 -22.72 5.34 4.32
C THR A 319 -22.10 3.96 4.15
N ASP A 320 -22.36 3.08 5.13
CA ASP A 320 -21.96 1.66 5.13
C ASP A 320 -22.67 0.89 4.00
N ILE A 321 -21.88 0.14 3.24
CA ILE A 321 -22.29 -0.80 2.19
C ILE A 321 -21.71 -2.21 2.43
N SER A 322 -21.40 -2.55 3.68
CA SER A 322 -20.74 -3.82 4.05
C SER A 322 -21.60 -5.08 3.86
N ASN A 323 -22.90 -4.93 3.52
CA ASN A 323 -23.74 -6.01 3.02
C ASN A 323 -23.26 -6.52 1.64
N HIS A 324 -22.49 -5.73 0.87
CA HIS A 324 -21.86 -6.12 -0.37
C HIS A 324 -20.48 -6.73 -0.10
N LYS A 325 -20.37 -8.06 -0.17
CA LYS A 325 -19.13 -8.79 0.11
C LYS A 325 -18.95 -10.02 -0.79
N GLY A 326 -17.69 -10.41 -0.98
CA GLY A 326 -17.34 -11.58 -1.79
C GLY A 326 -17.49 -11.37 -3.29
N SER A 327 -17.76 -10.15 -3.75
CA SER A 327 -17.95 -9.81 -5.16
C SER A 327 -16.68 -9.22 -5.76
N ARG A 328 -16.47 -9.46 -7.06
CA ARG A 328 -15.33 -8.90 -7.80
C ARG A 328 -15.64 -7.54 -8.41
N TYR A 329 -16.87 -7.34 -8.87
CA TYR A 329 -17.27 -6.16 -9.61
C TYR A 329 -18.20 -5.28 -8.80
N PHE A 330 -18.06 -3.97 -9.00
CA PHE A 330 -18.84 -2.93 -8.33
C PHE A 330 -19.38 -1.94 -9.37
N ARG A 331 -20.64 -1.51 -9.20
CA ARG A 331 -21.21 -0.34 -9.86
C ARG A 331 -22.01 0.47 -8.85
N TYR A 332 -22.05 1.78 -9.07
CA TYR A 332 -23.03 2.65 -8.43
C TYR A 332 -23.98 3.23 -9.47
N LYS A 333 -25.15 3.61 -9.01
CA LYS A 333 -26.14 4.38 -9.75
C LYS A 333 -26.51 5.60 -8.93
N VAL A 334 -26.27 6.79 -9.48
CA VAL A 334 -26.62 8.07 -8.85
C VAL A 334 -27.95 8.56 -9.41
N PHE A 335 -28.80 9.03 -8.55
CA PHE A 335 -30.10 9.62 -8.87
C PHE A 335 -30.10 11.07 -8.38
N LEU A 336 -30.41 11.99 -9.26
CA LEU A 336 -30.58 13.40 -8.97
C LEU A 336 -32.07 13.79 -9.09
N SER A 337 -32.55 14.67 -8.24
CA SER A 337 -33.90 15.24 -8.34
C SER A 337 -33.93 16.66 -7.80
N THR A 338 -34.86 17.48 -8.33
CA THR A 338 -35.10 18.82 -7.83
C THR A 338 -36.60 19.07 -7.72
N VAL A 339 -37.01 19.87 -6.73
CA VAL A 339 -38.41 20.31 -6.55
C VAL A 339 -38.68 21.64 -7.19
N THR A 340 -37.64 22.35 -7.69
CA THR A 340 -37.76 23.61 -8.43
C THR A 340 -37.00 23.51 -9.75
N ALA A 341 -37.55 24.04 -10.82
CA ALA A 341 -36.91 24.05 -12.12
C ALA A 341 -35.66 24.96 -12.18
N THR A 342 -35.52 25.89 -11.24
CA THR A 342 -34.43 26.89 -11.24
C THR A 342 -33.15 26.42 -10.54
N SER A 343 -33.14 25.24 -9.91
CA SER A 343 -32.02 24.75 -9.13
C SER A 343 -31.72 23.27 -9.44
N THR A 344 -30.45 22.88 -9.39
CA THR A 344 -30.00 21.50 -9.63
C THR A 344 -29.10 21.04 -8.51
N PRO A 345 -29.20 19.77 -8.07
CA PRO A 345 -28.18 19.17 -7.23
C PRO A 345 -26.89 18.92 -8.03
N LEU A 346 -25.79 18.77 -7.30
CA LEU A 346 -24.44 18.61 -7.83
C LEU A 346 -23.75 17.43 -7.17
N VAL A 347 -23.06 16.61 -7.98
CA VAL A 347 -22.10 15.62 -7.51
C VAL A 347 -20.76 15.87 -8.21
N SER A 348 -19.70 16.13 -7.42
CA SER A 348 -18.34 16.43 -7.92
C SER A 348 -17.38 15.25 -7.78
N ASP A 349 -17.64 14.33 -6.87
CA ASP A 349 -16.94 13.06 -6.78
C ASP A 349 -17.83 11.96 -6.20
N VAL A 350 -17.47 10.71 -6.50
CA VAL A 350 -18.00 9.51 -5.85
C VAL A 350 -16.83 8.62 -5.52
N SER A 351 -16.75 8.13 -4.29
CA SER A 351 -15.72 7.20 -3.86
C SER A 351 -16.32 6.02 -3.11
N PHE A 352 -15.67 4.88 -3.17
CA PHE A 352 -16.02 3.73 -2.35
C PHE A 352 -14.76 3.05 -1.80
N THR A 353 -14.90 2.45 -0.61
CA THR A 353 -13.82 1.74 0.07
C THR A 353 -14.06 0.24 0.05
N PHE A 354 -12.96 -0.52 -0.02
CA PHE A 354 -13.01 -1.97 -0.15
C PHE A 354 -11.77 -2.64 0.45
N THR A 355 -11.83 -3.96 0.59
CA THR A 355 -10.70 -4.80 0.97
C THR A 355 -10.54 -5.92 -0.05
N THR A 356 -9.33 -6.10 -0.58
CA THR A 356 -8.89 -7.24 -1.39
C THR A 356 -7.79 -8.01 -0.67
N SER A 357 -7.36 -9.14 -1.19
CA SER A 357 -6.20 -9.88 -0.67
C SER A 357 -4.86 -9.14 -0.87
N CYS A 358 -4.85 -8.07 -1.68
CA CYS A 358 -3.64 -7.32 -2.00
C CYS A 358 -3.47 -6.04 -1.17
N ILE A 359 -4.47 -5.68 -0.36
CA ILE A 359 -4.39 -4.49 0.49
C ILE A 359 -3.74 -4.87 1.82
N PRO A 360 -2.61 -4.23 2.17
CA PRO A 360 -1.87 -4.55 3.37
C PRO A 360 -2.64 -4.22 4.65
N PRO A 361 -2.78 -5.17 5.59
CA PRO A 361 -3.41 -4.90 6.87
C PRO A 361 -2.62 -3.89 7.69
N GLY A 362 -3.30 -3.05 8.45
CA GLY A 362 -2.69 -2.06 9.35
C GLY A 362 -1.97 -0.91 8.65
N GLN A 363 -2.08 -0.78 7.34
CA GLN A 363 -1.40 0.26 6.59
C GLN A 363 -2.40 1.20 5.91
N ALA A 364 -2.04 2.48 5.86
CA ALA A 364 -2.76 3.54 5.17
C ALA A 364 -1.77 4.39 4.38
N PHE A 365 -2.01 4.59 3.09
CA PHE A 365 -1.15 5.34 2.20
C PHE A 365 -1.83 6.65 1.78
N PHE A 366 -1.06 7.74 1.77
CA PHE A 366 -1.48 9.05 1.30
C PHE A 366 -0.47 9.57 0.29
N ASN A 367 -0.95 10.16 -0.78
CA ASN A 367 -0.13 10.80 -1.81
C ASN A 367 -0.70 12.17 -2.21
N GLY A 368 0.02 12.90 -3.07
CA GLY A 368 -0.40 14.23 -3.52
C GLY A 368 -0.45 15.27 -2.39
N LEU A 369 0.30 15.06 -1.31
CA LEU A 369 0.34 15.97 -0.18
C LEU A 369 1.23 17.18 -0.49
N MET A 370 0.89 18.32 0.06
CA MET A 370 1.78 19.47 0.06
C MET A 370 2.77 19.36 1.21
N GLY A 371 4.01 19.83 1.02
CA GLY A 371 4.98 19.92 2.11
C GLY A 371 4.49 20.78 3.27
N GLY A 372 4.96 20.47 4.48
CA GLY A 372 4.66 21.23 5.70
C GLY A 372 4.27 20.39 6.89
N THR A 373 3.83 21.07 7.96
CA THR A 373 3.37 20.44 9.20
C THR A 373 1.92 20.01 9.09
N TYR A 374 1.67 18.78 9.49
CA TYR A 374 0.33 18.20 9.60
C TYR A 374 0.08 17.69 11.01
N THR A 375 -1.15 17.76 11.48
CA THR A 375 -1.61 16.97 12.61
C THR A 375 -2.03 15.60 12.08
N LEU A 376 -1.34 14.57 12.53
CA LEU A 376 -1.74 13.18 12.34
C LEU A 376 -2.64 12.78 13.51
N THR A 377 -3.81 12.24 13.23
CA THR A 377 -4.68 11.62 14.24
C THR A 377 -5.00 10.19 13.82
N VAL A 378 -4.85 9.25 14.73
CA VAL A 378 -5.19 7.83 14.52
C VAL A 378 -6.21 7.40 15.56
N THR A 379 -7.35 6.90 15.12
CA THR A 379 -8.46 6.46 15.97
C THR A 379 -8.92 5.06 15.59
N HIS A 380 -9.28 4.27 16.61
CA HIS A 380 -9.92 2.97 16.43
C HIS A 380 -10.80 2.67 17.64
N PRO A 381 -12.00 2.04 17.50
CA PRO A 381 -12.94 1.84 18.61
C PRO A 381 -12.38 1.08 19.83
N SER A 382 -11.39 0.19 19.61
CA SER A 382 -10.79 -0.65 20.66
C SER A 382 -9.45 -0.15 21.17
N TYR A 383 -9.01 1.05 20.77
CA TYR A 383 -7.70 1.59 21.11
C TYR A 383 -7.80 3.05 21.54
N GLN A 384 -6.84 3.50 22.33
CA GLN A 384 -6.72 4.91 22.69
C GLN A 384 -6.33 5.72 21.45
N ALA A 385 -7.01 6.86 21.25
CA ALA A 385 -6.70 7.75 20.13
C ALA A 385 -5.29 8.35 20.29
N MET A 386 -4.54 8.40 19.19
CA MET A 386 -3.23 9.02 19.11
C MET A 386 -3.30 10.29 18.26
N SER A 387 -2.61 11.35 18.70
CA SER A 387 -2.44 12.57 17.91
C SER A 387 -1.01 13.08 18.04
N ALA A 388 -0.40 13.47 16.91
CA ALA A 388 0.95 14.03 16.86
C ALA A 388 1.12 14.99 15.69
N GLU A 389 2.04 15.94 15.82
CA GLU A 389 2.50 16.74 14.68
C GLU A 389 3.57 15.98 13.90
N ILE A 390 3.44 15.98 12.58
CA ILE A 390 4.41 15.38 11.66
C ILE A 390 4.81 16.38 10.58
N GLN A 391 6.04 16.26 10.08
CA GLN A 391 6.56 17.06 8.99
C GLN A 391 6.57 16.23 7.70
N ILE A 392 5.92 16.72 6.65
CA ILE A 392 5.99 16.15 5.31
C ILE A 392 7.04 16.95 4.53
N THR A 393 8.24 16.39 4.38
CA THR A 393 9.39 17.04 3.71
C THR A 393 9.91 16.23 2.54
N ALA A 394 10.04 14.92 2.69
CA ALA A 394 10.50 14.03 1.64
C ALA A 394 9.40 13.77 0.59
N ASP A 395 9.81 13.30 -0.59
CA ASP A 395 8.87 12.88 -1.63
C ASP A 395 8.09 11.62 -1.22
N PHE A 396 8.74 10.73 -0.46
CA PHE A 396 8.12 9.59 0.20
C PHE A 396 8.67 9.44 1.62
N GLN A 397 7.81 9.10 2.59
CA GLN A 397 8.23 8.74 3.95
C GLN A 397 7.36 7.65 4.56
N LYS A 398 7.94 6.90 5.50
CA LYS A 398 7.24 5.89 6.30
C LYS A 398 7.07 6.40 7.72
N LEU A 399 5.96 6.04 8.35
CA LEU A 399 5.67 6.36 9.75
C LEU A 399 5.01 5.16 10.43
N ASP A 400 5.61 4.68 11.50
CA ASP A 400 5.03 3.65 12.36
C ASP A 400 4.30 4.31 13.56
N VAL A 401 3.08 3.88 13.80
CA VAL A 401 2.23 4.31 14.92
C VAL A 401 1.87 3.09 15.76
N ALA A 402 2.14 3.16 17.06
CA ALA A 402 1.71 2.14 18.01
C ALA A 402 0.48 2.65 18.78
N LEU A 403 -0.61 1.90 18.75
CA LEU A 403 -1.83 2.19 19.52
C LEU A 403 -1.88 1.34 20.79
N ASN A 404 -2.26 1.96 21.88
CA ASN A 404 -2.52 1.28 23.17
C ASN A 404 -3.98 0.83 23.22
N PRO A 405 -4.26 -0.43 23.61
CA PRO A 405 -5.60 -0.94 23.85
C PRO A 405 -6.37 -0.17 24.91
#